data_a27bd6192d71882a23ed680c4d2c7592
#
_entry.id   a27bd6192d71882a23ed680c4d2c7592
#
_cell.length_a   1.000
_cell.length_b   1.000
_cell.length_c   1.000
_cell.angle_alpha   90.00
_cell.angle_beta   90.00
_cell.angle_gamma   90.00
#
_symmetry.space_group_name_H-M   'P 1'
#
loop_
_entity.id
_entity.type
_entity.pdbx_description
1 polymer ?
#
loop_
_entity_poly.entity_id
_entity_poly.type
_entity_poly.pdbx_seq_one_letter_code
_entity_poly.pdbx_strand_id
1 'polypeptide(L)'
;MGEFNSDGHYIYSCGQEALRRNGVAIIVNKRDQNAVLGCSLKNDRMISVGFQGKPFNITIIQAYAPTSNAEEAEVEWFYEDLQDLLELTPKKDVLFIIGDWNAKVGSQETPGVTGKFGLGVQNEAGQRLTEFCQENSLVIENTLFQQHKRRLYTWTSPHGLSDLVP
;
A
#
# COMPACT_ATOMS: atom_id res chain seq x y z
N MET A 1 -6.99 -10.48 14.00
CA MET A 1 -6.37 -9.15 14.18
C MET A 1 -5.60 -9.16 15.48
N GLY A 2 -4.35 -8.73 15.48
CA GLY A 2 -3.56 -8.77 16.70
C GLY A 2 -2.22 -8.09 16.63
N GLU A 3 -1.71 -7.87 17.82
CA GLU A 3 -0.34 -7.47 18.09
C GLU A 3 0.34 -8.61 18.86
N PHE A 4 1.51 -9.04 18.43
CA PHE A 4 2.28 -10.06 19.15
C PHE A 4 3.78 -9.83 18.95
N ASN A 5 4.57 -10.38 19.89
CA ASN A 5 6.02 -10.31 19.85
C ASN A 5 6.58 -11.67 19.44
N SER A 6 7.48 -11.70 18.46
CA SER A 6 8.21 -12.89 18.03
C SER A 6 9.66 -12.56 17.76
N ASP A 7 10.57 -13.29 18.39
CA ASP A 7 12.03 -13.18 18.19
C ASP A 7 12.60 -11.75 18.26
N GLY A 8 12.02 -10.92 19.13
CA GLY A 8 12.44 -9.52 19.29
C GLY A 8 11.88 -8.56 18.25
N HIS A 9 10.84 -8.95 17.51
CA HIS A 9 10.08 -8.12 16.62
C HIS A 9 8.64 -7.96 17.10
N TYR A 10 8.08 -6.77 16.92
CA TYR A 10 6.66 -6.50 17.16
C TYR A 10 5.92 -6.59 15.84
N ILE A 11 4.89 -7.42 15.81
CA ILE A 11 4.13 -7.70 14.60
C ILE A 11 2.70 -7.19 14.80
N TYR A 12 2.32 -6.21 14.00
CA TYR A 12 0.96 -5.71 13.91
C TYR A 12 0.32 -6.34 12.68
N SER A 13 -0.76 -7.10 12.84
CA SER A 13 -1.36 -7.83 11.75
C SER A 13 -2.87 -7.80 11.78
N CYS A 14 -3.48 -7.75 10.60
CA CYS A 14 -4.89 -8.00 10.39
C CYS A 14 -5.08 -8.99 9.24
N GLY A 15 -6.23 -9.67 9.22
CA GLY A 15 -6.57 -10.67 8.20
C GLY A 15 -7.79 -11.47 8.63
N GLN A 16 -8.33 -12.25 7.70
CA GLN A 16 -9.47 -13.12 7.93
C GLN A 16 -9.02 -14.45 8.55
N GLU A 17 -9.37 -14.68 9.81
CA GLU A 17 -9.00 -15.92 10.51
C GLU A 17 -9.67 -17.16 9.91
N ALA A 18 -10.96 -17.06 9.54
CA ALA A 18 -11.73 -18.20 9.08
C ALA A 18 -11.39 -18.67 7.66
N LEU A 19 -11.07 -17.76 6.74
CA LEU A 19 -10.87 -18.09 5.33
C LEU A 19 -9.38 -18.10 4.94
N ARG A 20 -8.47 -17.66 5.81
CA ARG A 20 -7.04 -17.48 5.53
C ARG A 20 -6.79 -16.72 4.22
N ARG A 21 -7.70 -15.81 3.90
CA ARG A 21 -7.64 -14.92 2.74
C ARG A 21 -7.42 -13.50 3.25
N ASN A 22 -6.75 -12.71 2.42
CA ASN A 22 -6.35 -11.36 2.75
C ASN A 22 -5.47 -11.34 4.00
N GLY A 23 -4.87 -10.23 4.25
CA GLY A 23 -4.06 -10.03 5.44
C GLY A 23 -2.84 -9.20 5.11
N VAL A 24 -2.59 -8.24 6.00
CA VAL A 24 -1.42 -7.38 5.95
C VAL A 24 -0.76 -7.36 7.31
N ALA A 25 0.53 -7.09 7.33
CA ALA A 25 1.28 -6.97 8.57
C ALA A 25 2.38 -5.91 8.44
N ILE A 26 2.65 -5.24 9.55
CA ILE A 26 3.82 -4.39 9.72
C ILE A 26 4.67 -5.01 10.82
N ILE A 27 5.94 -5.30 10.49
CA ILE A 27 6.90 -5.86 11.42
C ILE A 27 7.84 -4.75 11.85
N VAL A 28 7.84 -4.45 13.14
CA VAL A 28 8.69 -3.41 13.74
C VAL A 28 9.81 -4.07 14.51
N ASN A 29 11.06 -3.66 14.23
CA ASN A 29 12.22 -4.14 14.96
C ASN A 29 12.13 -3.67 16.43
N LYS A 30 12.60 -4.48 17.35
CA LYS A 30 12.64 -4.17 18.80
C LYS A 30 13.30 -2.82 19.12
N ARG A 31 14.31 -2.42 18.33
CA ARG A 31 14.97 -1.10 18.51
C ARG A 31 14.04 0.06 18.29
N ASP A 32 13.09 -0.11 17.36
CA ASP A 32 12.23 0.97 16.86
C ASP A 32 10.85 0.96 17.50
N GLN A 33 10.58 -0.02 18.36
CA GLN A 33 9.29 -0.15 19.04
C GLN A 33 8.93 1.08 19.87
N ASN A 34 9.91 1.67 20.54
CA ASN A 34 9.67 2.88 21.34
C ASN A 34 9.30 4.11 20.52
N ALA A 35 9.49 4.04 19.19
CA ALA A 35 9.06 5.08 18.27
C ALA A 35 7.61 4.89 17.81
N VAL A 36 6.98 3.74 18.07
CA VAL A 36 5.57 3.51 17.71
C VAL A 36 4.67 4.38 18.58
N LEU A 37 3.89 5.26 17.93
CA LEU A 37 2.93 6.16 18.57
C LEU A 37 1.55 5.52 18.69
N GLY A 38 1.21 4.62 17.77
CA GLY A 38 -0.05 3.92 17.74
C GLY A 38 -0.21 3.07 16.50
N CYS A 39 -1.19 2.17 16.54
CA CYS A 39 -1.56 1.28 15.46
C CYS A 39 -3.08 1.30 15.31
N SER A 40 -3.57 1.37 14.08
CA SER A 40 -4.97 1.24 13.72
C SER A 40 -5.15 0.05 12.77
N LEU A 41 -5.90 -0.94 13.19
CA LEU A 41 -6.30 -2.09 12.39
C LEU A 41 -7.66 -1.78 11.76
N LYS A 42 -7.66 -1.23 10.54
CA LYS A 42 -8.90 -0.76 9.88
C LYS A 42 -9.80 -1.94 9.51
N ASN A 43 -9.27 -2.89 8.78
CA ASN A 43 -9.98 -4.10 8.32
C ASN A 43 -8.96 -5.22 8.01
N ASP A 44 -9.37 -6.28 7.30
CA ASP A 44 -8.50 -7.41 6.92
C ASP A 44 -7.51 -7.08 5.80
N ARG A 45 -7.60 -5.88 5.18
CA ARG A 45 -6.75 -5.43 4.07
C ARG A 45 -5.89 -4.22 4.40
N MET A 46 -6.11 -3.56 5.55
CA MET A 46 -5.44 -2.29 5.87
C MET A 46 -5.06 -2.17 7.33
N ILE A 47 -3.84 -1.71 7.54
CA ILE A 47 -3.30 -1.37 8.85
C ILE A 47 -2.50 -0.07 8.75
N SER A 48 -2.64 0.80 9.75
CA SER A 48 -1.85 2.03 9.86
C SER A 48 -1.03 2.02 11.14
N VAL A 49 0.25 2.42 11.05
CA VAL A 49 1.14 2.58 12.19
C VAL A 49 1.81 3.94 12.13
N GLY A 50 1.68 4.69 13.23
CA GLY A 50 2.36 5.98 13.41
C GLY A 50 3.68 5.81 14.15
N PHE A 51 4.71 6.50 13.68
CA PHE A 51 6.05 6.50 14.29
C PHE A 51 6.47 7.91 14.64
N GLN A 52 7.09 8.04 15.81
CA GLN A 52 7.76 9.26 16.21
C GLN A 52 9.01 9.46 15.37
N GLY A 53 9.12 10.62 14.73
CA GLY A 53 10.26 11.03 13.94
C GLY A 53 10.72 12.44 14.25
N LYS A 54 11.87 12.84 13.69
CA LYS A 54 12.40 14.21 13.75
C LYS A 54 12.86 14.62 12.35
N PRO A 55 12.44 15.76 11.82
CA PRO A 55 11.58 16.80 12.44
C PRO A 55 10.08 16.47 12.39
N PHE A 56 9.65 15.45 11.63
CA PHE A 56 8.25 15.07 11.46
C PHE A 56 8.03 13.61 11.86
N ASN A 57 6.85 13.32 12.37
CA ASN A 57 6.41 11.94 12.54
C ASN A 57 6.17 11.28 11.18
N ILE A 58 6.08 9.97 11.18
CA ILE A 58 5.84 9.16 9.97
C ILE A 58 4.61 8.31 10.22
N THR A 59 3.65 8.35 9.31
CA THR A 59 2.54 7.41 9.29
C THR A 59 2.73 6.46 8.11
N ILE A 60 2.67 5.16 8.37
CA ILE A 60 2.75 4.11 7.37
C ILE A 60 1.40 3.41 7.31
N ILE A 61 0.77 3.40 6.14
CA ILE A 61 -0.41 2.59 5.84
C ILE A 61 0.05 1.42 4.97
N GLN A 62 -0.18 0.20 5.45
CA GLN A 62 -0.01 -1.02 4.66
C GLN A 62 -1.37 -1.44 4.12
N ALA A 63 -1.46 -1.58 2.80
CA ALA A 63 -2.69 -1.92 2.10
C ALA A 63 -2.52 -3.15 1.19
N TYR A 64 -3.60 -3.91 1.02
CA TYR A 64 -3.71 -4.99 0.06
C TYR A 64 -4.99 -4.80 -0.76
N ALA A 65 -4.86 -4.24 -1.95
CA ALA A 65 -5.99 -3.90 -2.80
C ALA A 65 -6.71 -5.15 -3.33
N PRO A 66 -8.01 -5.06 -3.62
CA PRO A 66 -8.75 -6.09 -4.30
C PRO A 66 -8.10 -6.48 -5.64
N THR A 67 -8.23 -7.73 -6.04
CA THR A 67 -7.72 -8.21 -7.33
C THR A 67 -8.62 -7.74 -8.47
N SER A 68 -8.13 -7.84 -9.71
CA SER A 68 -8.87 -7.46 -10.92
C SER A 68 -10.22 -8.19 -11.12
N ASN A 69 -10.44 -9.27 -10.38
CA ASN A 69 -11.69 -10.04 -10.44
C ASN A 69 -12.65 -9.71 -9.28
N ALA A 70 -12.32 -8.72 -8.46
CA ALA A 70 -13.18 -8.29 -7.35
C ALA A 70 -14.42 -7.56 -7.90
N GLU A 71 -15.51 -7.63 -7.13
CA GLU A 71 -16.72 -6.87 -7.46
C GLU A 71 -16.48 -5.37 -7.23
N GLU A 72 -17.13 -4.53 -8.03
CA GLU A 72 -17.00 -3.07 -7.96
C GLU A 72 -17.25 -2.54 -6.56
N ALA A 73 -18.25 -3.06 -5.85
CA ALA A 73 -18.54 -2.68 -4.48
C ALA A 73 -17.38 -2.95 -3.50
N GLU A 74 -16.61 -4.04 -3.70
CA GLU A 74 -15.44 -4.35 -2.88
C GLU A 74 -14.32 -3.34 -3.14
N VAL A 75 -14.17 -2.92 -4.39
CA VAL A 75 -13.18 -1.90 -4.79
C VAL A 75 -13.56 -0.52 -4.21
N GLU A 76 -14.84 -0.15 -4.28
CA GLU A 76 -15.34 1.10 -3.70
C GLU A 76 -15.10 1.14 -2.18
N TRP A 77 -15.51 0.12 -1.44
CA TRP A 77 -15.27 0.05 0.01
C TRP A 77 -13.79 0.09 0.38
N PHE A 78 -12.93 -0.51 -0.45
CA PHE A 78 -11.48 -0.43 -0.23
C PHE A 78 -10.98 1.02 -0.28
N TYR A 79 -11.38 1.81 -1.29
CA TYR A 79 -10.96 3.20 -1.40
C TYR A 79 -11.61 4.11 -0.37
N GLU A 80 -12.86 3.85 0.03
CA GLU A 80 -13.52 4.54 1.14
C GLU A 80 -12.76 4.33 2.46
N ASP A 81 -12.42 3.08 2.79
CA ASP A 81 -11.65 2.74 3.98
C ASP A 81 -10.24 3.37 3.96
N LEU A 82 -9.62 3.43 2.80
CA LEU A 82 -8.33 4.09 2.63
C LEU A 82 -8.45 5.60 2.82
N GLN A 83 -9.51 6.21 2.30
CA GLN A 83 -9.81 7.63 2.50
C GLN A 83 -10.00 7.96 3.98
N ASP A 84 -10.73 7.15 4.71
CA ASP A 84 -10.91 7.30 6.16
C ASP A 84 -9.56 7.28 6.90
N LEU A 85 -8.64 6.38 6.53
CA LEU A 85 -7.30 6.33 7.13
C LEU A 85 -6.48 7.58 6.80
N LEU A 86 -6.62 8.12 5.58
CA LEU A 86 -5.98 9.36 5.18
C LEU A 86 -6.48 10.55 6.01
N GLU A 87 -7.78 10.64 6.22
CA GLU A 87 -8.39 11.72 7.01
C GLU A 87 -7.99 11.66 8.49
N LEU A 88 -7.76 10.46 9.03
CA LEU A 88 -7.26 10.26 10.39
C LEU A 88 -5.76 10.53 10.53
N THR A 89 -5.03 10.58 9.42
CA THR A 89 -3.58 10.83 9.43
C THR A 89 -3.29 12.30 9.74
N PRO A 90 -2.44 12.60 10.74
CA PRO A 90 -2.09 13.99 11.05
C PRO A 90 -1.43 14.70 9.86
N LYS A 91 -1.94 15.84 9.44
CA LYS A 91 -1.48 16.58 8.25
C LYS A 91 0.01 16.99 8.28
N LYS A 92 0.63 16.98 9.44
CA LYS A 92 2.06 17.29 9.63
C LYS A 92 2.97 16.06 9.51
N ASP A 93 2.41 14.87 9.48
CA ASP A 93 3.18 13.64 9.38
C ASP A 93 3.60 13.39 7.93
N VAL A 94 4.75 12.75 7.76
CA VAL A 94 5.13 12.18 6.46
C VAL A 94 4.36 10.88 6.29
N LEU A 95 3.57 10.81 5.23
CA LEU A 95 2.73 9.64 4.94
C LEU A 95 3.38 8.75 3.89
N PHE A 96 3.46 7.46 4.18
CA PHE A 96 3.75 6.41 3.21
C PHE A 96 2.59 5.42 3.16
N ILE A 97 2.10 5.16 1.95
CA ILE A 97 1.13 4.10 1.70
C ILE A 97 1.85 3.03 0.89
N ILE A 98 2.03 1.87 1.47
CA ILE A 98 2.78 0.75 0.88
C ILE A 98 1.87 -0.48 0.76
N GLY A 99 2.14 -1.34 -0.20
CA GLY A 99 1.36 -2.57 -0.34
C GLY A 99 1.31 -3.14 -1.74
N ASP A 100 0.45 -4.13 -1.92
CA ASP A 100 0.12 -4.70 -3.21
C ASP A 100 -1.19 -4.07 -3.71
N TRP A 101 -1.07 -3.32 -4.79
CA TRP A 101 -2.19 -2.55 -5.34
C TRP A 101 -2.98 -3.33 -6.39
N ASN A 102 -2.50 -4.48 -6.86
CA ASN A 102 -3.11 -5.24 -7.96
C ASN A 102 -3.44 -4.37 -9.18
N ALA A 103 -2.63 -3.32 -9.42
CA ALA A 103 -2.87 -2.25 -10.36
C ALA A 103 -1.66 -2.02 -11.27
N LYS A 104 -1.90 -1.77 -12.54
CA LYS A 104 -0.89 -1.34 -13.52
C LYS A 104 -1.15 0.12 -13.87
N VAL A 105 -0.29 1.02 -13.40
CA VAL A 105 -0.43 2.46 -13.65
C VAL A 105 0.11 2.89 -15.02
N GLY A 106 0.86 2.00 -15.71
CA GLY A 106 1.40 2.28 -17.05
C GLY A 106 2.60 3.21 -17.05
N SER A 107 3.13 3.45 -18.26
CA SER A 107 4.29 4.33 -18.49
C SER A 107 3.90 5.75 -18.90
N GLN A 108 2.61 6.05 -19.00
CA GLN A 108 2.13 7.39 -19.30
C GLN A 108 2.26 8.26 -18.04
N GLU A 109 2.95 9.38 -18.17
CA GLU A 109 3.14 10.32 -17.09
C GLU A 109 1.84 11.09 -16.80
N THR A 110 1.46 11.11 -15.53
CA THR A 110 0.39 11.96 -14.99
C THR A 110 1.04 13.00 -14.07
N PRO A 111 1.09 14.29 -14.46
CA PRO A 111 1.81 15.30 -13.70
C PRO A 111 1.42 15.35 -12.24
N GLY A 112 2.41 15.29 -11.34
CA GLY A 112 2.21 15.31 -9.90
C GLY A 112 1.78 13.98 -9.26
N VAL A 113 1.52 12.94 -10.06
CA VAL A 113 1.08 11.62 -9.55
C VAL A 113 2.01 10.50 -9.99
N THR A 114 2.24 10.34 -11.30
CA THR A 114 3.11 9.29 -11.85
C THR A 114 4.22 9.88 -12.69
N GLY A 115 5.38 9.22 -12.69
CA GLY A 115 6.46 9.49 -13.64
C GLY A 115 6.43 8.53 -14.83
N LYS A 116 7.44 8.66 -15.69
CA LYS A 116 7.58 7.92 -16.96
C LYS A 116 8.14 6.52 -16.84
N PHE A 117 8.46 6.06 -15.64
CA PHE A 117 9.12 4.77 -15.42
C PHE A 117 8.16 3.67 -14.93
N GLY A 118 6.86 3.93 -14.97
CA GLY A 118 5.85 2.89 -14.80
C GLY A 118 5.89 1.85 -15.94
N LEU A 119 5.33 0.68 -15.73
CA LEU A 119 5.42 -0.44 -16.66
C LEU A 119 4.13 -0.69 -17.42
N GLY A 120 4.30 -1.00 -18.71
CA GLY A 120 3.23 -1.49 -19.57
C GLY A 120 2.15 -0.48 -19.86
N VAL A 121 0.93 -0.98 -20.05
CA VAL A 121 -0.28 -0.19 -20.31
C VAL A 121 -1.10 -0.13 -19.04
N GLN A 122 -1.62 1.04 -18.74
CA GLN A 122 -2.53 1.24 -17.60
C GLN A 122 -3.77 0.35 -17.75
N ASN A 123 -4.13 -0.34 -16.66
CA ASN A 123 -5.39 -1.06 -16.56
C ASN A 123 -6.41 -0.25 -15.73
N GLU A 124 -7.63 -0.76 -15.63
CA GLU A 124 -8.72 -0.12 -14.90
C GLU A 124 -8.39 0.13 -13.43
N ALA A 125 -7.80 -0.85 -12.73
CA ALA A 125 -7.33 -0.70 -11.36
C ALA A 125 -6.22 0.38 -11.24
N GLY A 126 -5.31 0.46 -12.23
CA GLY A 126 -4.28 1.48 -12.30
C GLY A 126 -4.83 2.87 -12.55
N GLN A 127 -5.88 2.99 -13.36
CA GLN A 127 -6.59 4.24 -13.56
C GLN A 127 -7.21 4.71 -12.24
N ARG A 128 -7.95 3.83 -11.55
CA ARG A 128 -8.59 4.13 -10.26
C ARG A 128 -7.56 4.57 -9.20
N LEU A 129 -6.43 3.86 -9.11
CA LEU A 129 -5.34 4.23 -8.20
C LEU A 129 -4.77 5.62 -8.55
N THR A 130 -4.56 5.92 -9.82
CA THR A 130 -4.05 7.21 -10.28
C THR A 130 -5.02 8.34 -9.94
N GLU A 131 -6.32 8.15 -10.17
CA GLU A 131 -7.38 9.09 -9.82
C GLU A 131 -7.41 9.36 -8.31
N PHE A 132 -7.40 8.30 -7.49
CA PHE A 132 -7.34 8.42 -6.03
C PHE A 132 -6.09 9.19 -5.56
N CYS A 133 -4.92 8.90 -6.14
CA CYS A 133 -3.69 9.62 -5.81
C CYS A 133 -3.77 11.10 -6.21
N GLN A 134 -4.40 11.41 -7.34
CA GLN A 134 -4.60 12.78 -7.81
C GLN A 134 -5.51 13.58 -6.87
N GLU A 135 -6.63 13.02 -6.46
CA GLU A 135 -7.58 13.62 -5.52
C GLU A 135 -6.96 13.91 -4.16
N ASN A 136 -6.07 13.02 -3.70
CA ASN A 136 -5.44 13.11 -2.38
C ASN A 136 -4.02 13.71 -2.40
N SER A 137 -3.57 14.26 -3.53
CA SER A 137 -2.21 14.83 -3.69
C SER A 137 -1.10 13.84 -3.32
N LEU A 138 -1.26 12.58 -3.67
CA LEU A 138 -0.31 11.49 -3.48
C LEU A 138 0.51 11.26 -4.75
N VAL A 139 1.71 10.73 -4.58
CA VAL A 139 2.63 10.40 -5.66
C VAL A 139 2.93 8.91 -5.67
N ILE A 140 2.88 8.27 -6.84
CA ILE A 140 3.26 6.87 -7.02
C ILE A 140 4.77 6.81 -7.26
N GLU A 141 5.54 6.70 -6.18
CA GLU A 141 6.97 6.94 -6.14
C GLU A 141 7.79 5.98 -7.03
N ASN A 142 7.40 4.72 -7.11
CA ASN A 142 8.10 3.72 -7.93
C ASN A 142 8.04 4.01 -9.44
N THR A 143 7.23 4.97 -9.88
CA THR A 143 7.16 5.43 -11.27
C THR A 143 8.11 6.59 -11.57
N LEU A 144 8.69 7.23 -10.54
CA LEU A 144 9.54 8.42 -10.68
C LEU A 144 10.99 8.09 -11.02
N PHE A 145 11.45 6.89 -10.70
CA PHE A 145 12.86 6.52 -10.82
C PHE A 145 13.05 5.32 -11.75
N GLN A 146 14.04 5.44 -12.63
CA GLN A 146 14.42 4.31 -13.47
C GLN A 146 15.04 3.19 -12.62
N GLN A 147 14.44 2.02 -12.67
CA GLN A 147 14.90 0.84 -11.97
C GLN A 147 15.52 -0.18 -12.96
N HIS A 148 16.45 -0.99 -12.46
CA HIS A 148 16.98 -2.10 -13.25
C HIS A 148 15.86 -3.12 -13.51
N LYS A 149 15.80 -3.68 -14.73
CA LYS A 149 14.75 -4.62 -15.17
C LYS A 149 14.39 -5.71 -14.15
N ARG A 150 15.39 -6.23 -13.41
CA ARG A 150 15.18 -7.26 -12.38
C ARG A 150 14.42 -6.77 -11.13
N ARG A 151 14.27 -5.46 -10.95
CA ARG A 151 13.58 -4.83 -9.80
C ARG A 151 12.21 -4.27 -10.15
N LEU A 152 11.80 -4.42 -11.41
CA LEU A 152 10.55 -3.86 -11.90
C LEU A 152 9.35 -4.74 -11.59
N TYR A 153 9.58 -6.01 -11.23
CA TYR A 153 8.52 -6.99 -11.02
C TYR A 153 8.64 -7.57 -9.62
N THR A 154 7.54 -7.57 -8.89
CA THR A 154 7.42 -8.21 -7.57
C THR A 154 6.92 -9.65 -7.69
N TRP A 155 6.24 -9.97 -8.79
CA TRP A 155 5.70 -11.29 -9.06
C TRP A 155 5.67 -11.59 -10.56
N THR A 156 5.85 -12.86 -10.94
CA THR A 156 5.77 -13.35 -12.32
C THR A 156 4.85 -14.56 -12.34
N SER A 157 3.88 -14.57 -13.28
CA SER A 157 2.97 -15.73 -13.44
C SER A 157 3.74 -17.02 -13.75
N PRO A 158 3.44 -18.14 -13.05
CA PRO A 158 4.06 -19.43 -13.33
C PRO A 158 3.85 -19.95 -14.77
N HIS A 159 2.86 -19.42 -15.47
CA HIS A 159 2.51 -19.82 -16.82
C HIS A 159 3.15 -18.96 -17.93
N GLY A 160 4.07 -18.08 -17.59
CA GLY A 160 4.91 -17.36 -18.56
C GLY A 160 4.17 -16.40 -19.49
N LEU A 161 2.90 -16.12 -19.28
CA LEU A 161 2.07 -15.22 -20.07
C LEU A 161 1.74 -13.96 -19.29
N SER A 162 2.34 -12.88 -19.70
CA SER A 162 1.89 -11.48 -19.76
C SER A 162 1.23 -10.76 -18.56
N ASP A 163 1.14 -11.33 -17.38
CA ASP A 163 0.58 -10.60 -16.22
C ASP A 163 1.69 -10.27 -15.21
N LEU A 164 2.58 -9.40 -15.67
CA LEU A 164 3.57 -8.78 -14.79
C LEU A 164 2.86 -7.69 -14.00
N VAL A 165 2.67 -7.91 -12.72
CA VAL A 165 2.22 -6.87 -11.77
C VAL A 165 3.47 -6.13 -11.31
N PRO A 166 3.57 -4.82 -11.49
CA PRO A 166 4.67 -4.01 -11.02
C PRO A 166 4.68 -3.84 -9.50
#